data_552981188607361081dcbdc780c6bb15
#
_entry.id   552981188607361081dcbdc780c6bb15
#
_cell.length_a   1.000
_cell.length_b   1.000
_cell.length_c   1.000
_cell.angle_alpha   90.00
_cell.angle_beta   90.00
_cell.angle_gamma   90.00
#
_symmetry.space_group_name_H-M   'P 1'
#
loop_
_entity.id
_entity.type
_entity.pdbx_description
1 polymer ?
#
loop_
_entity_poly.entity_id
_entity_poly.type
_entity_poly.pdbx_seq_one_letter_code
_entity_poly.pdbx_strand_id
1 'polypeptide(L)'
;SRGPTRARPLLRAEPLRNANLLAMISQVYEKNGEYSEAKEVLLLAFERAPIGKRLLYKLTELALKEGSVKEAEDYYREFCDMAPDDSRQHLLRYMILKEKKASDAQLIHSLECYVSTELDEKWMYELASLYARANMVPECIQMCDRIMLMFGIGKYVDMAMELKTQFAPL
;
A
#
# COMPACT_ATOMS: atom_id res chain seq x y z
N SER A 1 -1.57 4.37 25.21
CA SER A 1 -0.47 5.04 24.59
C SER A 1 -0.24 6.44 25.17
N ARG A 2 0.98 6.74 25.43
CA ARG A 2 1.37 8.01 26.04
C ARG A 2 1.80 9.05 25.02
N GLY A 3 2.32 8.61 23.88
CA GLY A 3 2.82 9.51 22.85
C GLY A 3 1.73 10.40 22.26
N PRO A 4 0.63 9.84 21.73
CA PRO A 4 -0.44 10.65 21.16
C PRO A 4 -1.05 11.61 22.18
N THR A 5 -1.27 11.14 23.40
CA THR A 5 -1.83 11.98 24.48
C THR A 5 -0.96 13.17 24.80
N ARG A 6 0.36 12.97 24.82
CA ARG A 6 1.31 14.05 25.11
C ARG A 6 1.39 15.07 23.98
N ALA A 7 1.23 14.63 22.75
CA ALA A 7 1.32 15.50 21.58
C ALA A 7 0.11 16.42 21.44
N ARG A 8 -1.07 16.00 21.87
CA ARG A 8 -2.31 16.74 21.68
C ARG A 8 -2.27 18.20 22.15
N PRO A 9 -1.85 18.49 23.38
CA PRO A 9 -1.90 19.89 23.87
C PRO A 9 -1.00 20.82 23.07
N LEU A 10 0.13 20.31 22.60
CA LEU A 10 1.14 21.12 21.92
C LEU A 10 0.75 21.48 20.49
N LEU A 11 -0.16 20.71 19.87
CA LEU A 11 -0.41 20.79 18.45
C LEU A 11 -1.81 21.30 18.09
N ARG A 12 -2.47 22.00 19.01
CA ARG A 12 -3.86 22.45 18.81
C ARG A 12 -4.02 23.73 18.00
N ALA A 13 -2.98 24.57 17.95
CA ALA A 13 -3.12 25.96 17.52
C ALA A 13 -3.47 26.12 16.04
N GLU A 14 -2.93 25.30 15.17
CA GLU A 14 -3.11 25.41 13.73
C GLU A 14 -3.44 24.04 13.13
N PRO A 15 -4.73 23.78 12.81
CA PRO A 15 -5.15 22.43 12.42
C PRO A 15 -4.37 21.80 11.27
N LEU A 16 -4.18 22.51 10.14
CA LEU A 16 -3.45 21.93 8.99
C LEU A 16 -1.98 21.70 9.31
N ARG A 17 -1.34 22.69 9.93
CA ARG A 17 0.05 22.58 10.32
C ARG A 17 0.25 21.48 11.33
N ASN A 18 -0.67 21.37 12.29
CA ASN A 18 -0.62 20.33 13.29
C ASN A 18 -0.83 18.95 12.66
N ALA A 19 -1.69 18.84 11.64
CA ALA A 19 -1.88 17.60 10.94
C ALA A 19 -0.58 17.13 10.27
N ASN A 20 0.17 18.05 9.66
CA ASN A 20 1.45 17.71 9.03
C ASN A 20 2.48 17.26 10.07
N LEU A 21 2.57 17.96 11.20
CA LEU A 21 3.46 17.57 12.30
C LEU A 21 3.08 16.21 12.87
N LEU A 22 1.79 15.97 13.05
CA LEU A 22 1.31 14.68 13.54
C LEU A 22 1.66 13.56 12.57
N ALA A 23 1.52 13.81 11.27
CA ALA A 23 1.90 12.81 10.27
C ALA A 23 3.40 12.48 10.35
N MET A 24 4.24 13.49 10.56
CA MET A 24 5.68 13.28 10.74
C MET A 24 5.97 12.48 12.01
N ILE A 25 5.33 12.80 13.10
CA ILE A 25 5.47 12.06 14.36
C ILE A 25 5.04 10.61 14.18
N SER A 26 3.94 10.39 13.49
CA SER A 26 3.45 9.06 13.18
C SER A 26 4.50 8.23 12.42
N GLN A 27 5.21 8.86 11.48
CA GLN A 27 6.27 8.18 10.74
C GLN A 27 7.41 7.72 11.65
N VAL A 28 7.75 8.51 12.67
CA VAL A 28 8.79 8.13 13.62
C VAL A 28 8.35 6.89 14.39
N TYR A 29 7.13 6.86 14.88
CA TYR A 29 6.60 5.67 15.56
C TYR A 29 6.61 4.46 14.65
N GLU A 30 6.20 4.65 13.39
CA GLU A 30 6.15 3.56 12.42
C GLU A 30 7.54 2.96 12.18
N LYS A 31 8.55 3.82 12.02
CA LYS A 31 9.92 3.37 11.79
C LYS A 31 10.48 2.58 12.98
N ASN A 32 9.96 2.85 14.17
CA ASN A 32 10.36 2.14 15.38
C ASN A 32 9.51 0.88 15.62
N GLY A 33 8.60 0.55 14.70
CA GLY A 33 7.76 -0.62 14.83
C GLY A 33 6.58 -0.42 15.78
N GLU A 34 6.32 0.80 16.22
CA GLU A 34 5.24 1.13 17.14
C GLU A 34 4.00 1.51 16.34
N TYR A 35 3.38 0.50 15.72
CA TYR A 35 2.31 0.72 14.76
C TYR A 35 1.02 1.24 15.39
N SER A 36 0.68 0.77 16.59
CA SER A 36 -0.52 1.27 17.29
C SER A 36 -0.40 2.75 17.60
N GLU A 37 0.77 3.17 18.11
CA GLU A 37 1.02 4.57 18.40
C GLU A 37 1.03 5.41 17.13
N ALA A 38 1.64 4.90 16.08
CA ALA A 38 1.66 5.58 14.78
C ALA A 38 0.24 5.82 14.28
N LYS A 39 -0.62 4.82 14.38
CA LYS A 39 -2.01 4.91 13.96
C LYS A 39 -2.79 5.93 14.80
N GLU A 40 -2.62 5.91 16.12
CA GLU A 40 -3.32 6.84 17.00
C GLU A 40 -2.95 8.29 16.71
N VAL A 41 -1.66 8.56 16.49
CA VAL A 41 -1.21 9.90 16.12
C VAL A 41 -1.78 10.32 14.78
N LEU A 42 -1.82 9.41 13.82
CA LEU A 42 -2.36 9.71 12.50
C LEU A 42 -3.87 9.96 12.54
N LEU A 43 -4.58 9.27 13.42
CA LEU A 43 -6.01 9.55 13.64
C LEU A 43 -6.23 10.96 14.14
N LEU A 44 -5.35 11.47 15.01
CA LEU A 44 -5.41 12.87 15.44
C LEU A 44 -5.22 13.82 14.26
N ALA A 45 -4.30 13.48 13.37
CA ALA A 45 -4.08 14.29 12.16
C ALA A 45 -5.35 14.31 11.30
N PHE A 46 -6.00 13.17 11.16
CA PHE A 46 -7.23 13.07 10.37
C PHE A 46 -8.36 13.87 11.00
N GLU A 47 -8.50 13.87 12.32
CA GLU A 47 -9.50 14.65 13.02
C GLU A 47 -9.31 16.14 12.80
N ARG A 48 -8.06 16.59 12.71
CA ARG A 48 -7.75 18.01 12.56
C ARG A 48 -7.83 18.49 11.12
N ALA A 49 -7.58 17.60 10.18
CA ALA A 49 -7.65 17.91 8.75
C ALA A 49 -8.19 16.69 8.02
N PRO A 50 -9.49 16.42 8.11
CA PRO A 50 -10.08 15.17 7.58
C PRO A 50 -10.27 15.22 6.06
N ILE A 51 -9.31 15.76 5.34
CA ILE A 51 -9.40 15.92 3.89
C ILE A 51 -8.54 14.93 3.15
N GLY A 52 -7.89 14.06 3.86
CA GLY A 52 -6.85 13.31 3.21
C GLY A 52 -7.22 11.87 2.94
N LYS A 53 -7.59 11.55 1.68
CA LYS A 53 -7.53 10.16 1.25
C LYS A 53 -6.15 9.57 1.52
N ARG A 54 -5.08 10.40 1.50
CA ARG A 54 -3.73 9.97 1.88
C ARG A 54 -3.67 9.45 3.30
N LEU A 55 -4.34 10.13 4.23
CA LEU A 55 -4.36 9.69 5.62
C LEU A 55 -5.11 8.36 5.76
N LEU A 56 -6.23 8.21 5.04
CA LEU A 56 -6.97 6.95 5.04
C LEU A 56 -6.15 5.81 4.47
N TYR A 57 -5.40 6.07 3.39
CA TYR A 57 -4.50 5.08 2.83
C TYR A 57 -3.47 4.64 3.88
N LYS A 58 -2.85 5.61 4.55
CA LYS A 58 -1.83 5.32 5.56
C LYS A 58 -2.43 4.62 6.78
N LEU A 59 -3.62 5.03 7.21
CA LEU A 59 -4.32 4.36 8.31
C LEU A 59 -4.58 2.89 7.99
N THR A 60 -4.98 2.61 6.76
CA THR A 60 -5.19 1.23 6.31
C THR A 60 -3.90 0.42 6.40
N GLU A 61 -2.79 0.98 5.90
CA GLU A 61 -1.50 0.31 5.98
C GLU A 61 -1.09 0.03 7.42
N LEU A 62 -1.24 1.01 8.29
CA LEU A 62 -0.85 0.86 9.70
C LEU A 62 -1.73 -0.16 10.42
N ALA A 63 -3.02 -0.16 10.14
CA ALA A 63 -3.93 -1.15 10.71
C ALA A 63 -3.52 -2.57 10.32
N LEU A 64 -3.11 -2.77 9.06
CA LEU A 64 -2.63 -4.07 8.61
C LEU A 64 -1.33 -4.46 9.29
N LYS A 65 -0.41 -3.52 9.47
CA LYS A 65 0.86 -3.78 10.16
C LYS A 65 0.64 -4.12 11.63
N GLU A 66 -0.40 -3.55 12.22
CA GLU A 66 -0.80 -3.84 13.59
C GLU A 66 -1.52 -5.18 13.72
N GLY A 67 -1.99 -5.74 12.61
CA GLY A 67 -2.76 -6.97 12.62
C GLY A 67 -4.26 -6.77 12.72
N SER A 68 -4.74 -5.53 12.60
CA SER A 68 -6.16 -5.19 12.74
C SER A 68 -6.85 -5.15 11.38
N VAL A 69 -7.12 -6.33 10.83
CA VAL A 69 -7.70 -6.44 9.47
C VAL A 69 -9.07 -5.76 9.40
N LYS A 70 -9.89 -5.92 10.42
CA LYS A 70 -11.23 -5.33 10.44
C LYS A 70 -11.18 -3.80 10.37
N GLU A 71 -10.29 -3.18 11.15
CA GLU A 71 -10.07 -1.74 11.07
C GLU A 71 -9.59 -1.33 9.68
N ALA A 72 -8.66 -2.11 9.12
CA ALA A 72 -8.15 -1.83 7.79
C ALA A 72 -9.29 -1.85 6.76
N GLU A 73 -10.20 -2.80 6.87
CA GLU A 73 -11.35 -2.87 5.98
C GLU A 73 -12.26 -1.64 6.12
N ASP A 74 -12.43 -1.15 7.33
CA ASP A 74 -13.24 0.04 7.58
C ASP A 74 -12.61 1.28 6.92
N TYR A 75 -11.29 1.49 7.12
CA TYR A 75 -10.57 2.59 6.48
C TYR A 75 -10.58 2.46 4.96
N TYR A 76 -10.44 1.24 4.46
CA TYR A 76 -10.50 0.98 3.03
C TYR A 76 -11.85 1.42 2.44
N ARG A 77 -12.95 1.07 3.10
CA ARG A 77 -14.28 1.49 2.63
C ARG A 77 -14.41 3.00 2.60
N GLU A 78 -13.92 3.69 3.64
CA GLU A 78 -13.92 5.14 3.66
C GLU A 78 -13.07 5.74 2.53
N PHE A 79 -11.92 5.12 2.26
CA PHE A 79 -11.07 5.54 1.15
C PHE A 79 -11.82 5.42 -0.19
N CYS A 80 -12.48 4.30 -0.42
CA CYS A 80 -13.24 4.09 -1.64
C CYS A 80 -14.38 5.07 -1.79
N ASP A 81 -15.07 5.38 -0.68
CA ASP A 81 -16.17 6.35 -0.70
C ASP A 81 -15.66 7.75 -0.99
N MET A 82 -14.52 8.12 -0.42
CA MET A 82 -13.94 9.45 -0.60
C MET A 82 -13.30 9.62 -1.98
N ALA A 83 -12.71 8.58 -2.51
CA ALA A 83 -11.95 8.64 -3.75
C ALA A 83 -12.25 7.42 -4.64
N PRO A 84 -13.47 7.34 -5.20
CA PRO A 84 -13.89 6.16 -5.96
C PRO A 84 -13.07 5.92 -7.23
N ASP A 85 -12.45 6.97 -7.77
CA ASP A 85 -11.64 6.86 -8.99
C ASP A 85 -10.14 6.72 -8.72
N ASP A 86 -9.73 6.64 -7.45
CA ASP A 86 -8.31 6.52 -7.11
C ASP A 86 -7.88 5.06 -7.23
N SER A 87 -6.93 4.79 -8.13
CA SER A 87 -6.46 3.44 -8.41
C SER A 87 -5.82 2.76 -7.20
N ARG A 88 -5.35 3.53 -6.21
CA ARG A 88 -4.72 2.96 -5.01
C ARG A 88 -5.69 2.12 -4.17
N GLN A 89 -7.00 2.25 -4.40
CA GLN A 89 -7.97 1.35 -3.76
C GLN A 89 -7.66 -0.11 -4.08
N HIS A 90 -7.15 -0.37 -5.26
CA HIS A 90 -6.79 -1.73 -5.68
C HIS A 90 -5.57 -2.25 -4.92
N LEU A 91 -4.61 -1.37 -4.60
CA LEU A 91 -3.48 -1.75 -3.76
C LEU A 91 -3.93 -2.06 -2.34
N LEU A 92 -4.79 -1.23 -1.78
CA LEU A 92 -5.33 -1.48 -0.44
C LEU A 92 -6.08 -2.80 -0.40
N ARG A 93 -6.90 -3.06 -1.41
CA ARG A 93 -7.62 -4.33 -1.50
C ARG A 93 -6.65 -5.51 -1.57
N TYR A 94 -5.59 -5.39 -2.36
CA TYR A 94 -4.55 -6.41 -2.43
C TYR A 94 -3.93 -6.68 -1.06
N MET A 95 -3.56 -5.63 -0.35
CA MET A 95 -2.93 -5.76 0.97
C MET A 95 -3.86 -6.44 1.97
N ILE A 96 -5.13 -6.08 1.97
CA ILE A 96 -6.13 -6.68 2.85
C ILE A 96 -6.33 -8.15 2.49
N LEU A 97 -6.50 -8.46 1.21
CA LEU A 97 -6.69 -9.83 0.75
C LEU A 97 -5.49 -10.70 1.07
N LYS A 98 -4.29 -10.15 0.93
CA LYS A 98 -3.06 -10.87 1.26
C LYS A 98 -3.03 -11.23 2.75
N GLU A 99 -3.38 -10.29 3.60
CA GLU A 99 -3.43 -10.52 5.05
C GLU A 99 -4.48 -11.57 5.41
N LYS A 100 -5.59 -11.60 4.69
CA LYS A 100 -6.66 -12.58 4.88
C LYS A 100 -6.33 -13.92 4.22
N LYS A 101 -5.17 -14.04 3.58
CA LYS A 101 -4.72 -15.26 2.89
C LYS A 101 -5.70 -15.68 1.80
N ALA A 102 -6.17 -14.72 1.04
CA ALA A 102 -7.05 -14.95 -0.09
C ALA A 102 -6.33 -15.72 -1.20
N SER A 103 -7.10 -16.23 -2.16
CA SER A 103 -6.56 -17.00 -3.27
C SER A 103 -5.67 -16.17 -4.18
N ASP A 104 -4.76 -16.83 -4.91
CA ASP A 104 -3.92 -16.16 -5.89
C ASP A 104 -4.77 -15.43 -6.94
N ALA A 105 -5.89 -16.01 -7.33
CA ALA A 105 -6.78 -15.37 -8.32
C ALA A 105 -7.29 -14.02 -7.84
N GLN A 106 -7.66 -13.92 -6.57
CA GLN A 106 -8.13 -12.65 -5.98
C GLN A 106 -7.01 -11.63 -5.89
N LEU A 107 -5.82 -12.06 -5.47
CA LEU A 107 -4.65 -11.20 -5.38
C LEU A 107 -4.24 -10.67 -6.75
N ILE A 108 -4.22 -11.56 -7.74
CA ILE A 108 -3.88 -11.21 -9.13
C ILE A 108 -4.88 -10.18 -9.66
N HIS A 109 -6.17 -10.42 -9.46
CA HIS A 109 -7.19 -9.50 -9.96
C HIS A 109 -7.00 -8.09 -9.40
N SER A 110 -6.72 -7.97 -8.11
CA SER A 110 -6.50 -6.66 -7.49
C SER A 110 -5.32 -5.92 -8.10
N LEU A 111 -4.20 -6.61 -8.31
CA LEU A 111 -3.03 -5.97 -8.92
C LEU A 111 -3.23 -5.70 -10.41
N GLU A 112 -3.93 -6.56 -11.12
CA GLU A 112 -4.28 -6.29 -12.52
C GLU A 112 -5.07 -5.00 -12.65
N CYS A 113 -6.02 -4.77 -11.75
CA CYS A 113 -6.78 -3.52 -11.75
C CYS A 113 -5.88 -2.32 -11.52
N TYR A 114 -4.93 -2.42 -10.59
CA TYR A 114 -4.02 -1.31 -10.32
C TYR A 114 -3.10 -1.00 -11.49
N VAL A 115 -2.42 -2.03 -12.02
CA VAL A 115 -1.44 -1.81 -13.09
C VAL A 115 -2.09 -1.53 -14.45
N SER A 116 -3.41 -1.67 -14.55
CA SER A 116 -4.11 -1.31 -15.79
C SER A 116 -4.05 0.20 -16.04
N THR A 117 -3.90 1.00 -14.98
CA THR A 117 -3.84 2.47 -15.08
C THR A 117 -2.53 3.06 -14.55
N GLU A 118 -1.74 2.30 -13.79
CA GLU A 118 -0.53 2.82 -13.15
C GLU A 118 0.71 2.09 -13.62
N LEU A 119 1.72 2.86 -14.02
CA LEU A 119 3.04 2.32 -14.35
C LEU A 119 3.89 2.34 -13.09
N ASP A 120 3.86 1.24 -12.34
CA ASP A 120 4.53 1.12 -11.06
C ASP A 120 5.35 -0.17 -11.08
N GLU A 121 6.66 -0.04 -11.25
CA GLU A 121 7.51 -1.20 -11.46
C GLU A 121 7.49 -2.20 -10.30
N LYS A 122 7.39 -1.70 -9.07
CA LYS A 122 7.33 -2.57 -7.90
C LYS A 122 6.10 -3.48 -7.95
N TRP A 123 4.94 -2.90 -8.23
CA TRP A 123 3.69 -3.66 -8.22
C TRP A 123 3.52 -4.50 -9.49
N MET A 124 4.08 -4.05 -10.60
CA MET A 124 4.14 -4.87 -11.81
C MET A 124 4.99 -6.12 -11.56
N TYR A 125 6.10 -5.96 -10.86
CA TYR A 125 6.91 -7.13 -10.51
C TYR A 125 6.19 -8.07 -9.54
N GLU A 126 5.51 -7.50 -8.55
CA GLU A 126 4.70 -8.31 -7.61
C GLU A 126 3.66 -9.14 -8.38
N LEU A 127 3.02 -8.52 -9.37
CA LEU A 127 2.03 -9.22 -10.21
C LEU A 127 2.71 -10.33 -11.04
N ALA A 128 3.87 -10.05 -11.61
CA ALA A 128 4.62 -11.08 -12.33
C ALA A 128 4.93 -12.28 -11.44
N SER A 129 5.33 -12.01 -10.19
CA SER A 129 5.61 -13.06 -9.20
C SER A 129 4.37 -13.88 -8.87
N LEU A 130 3.22 -13.23 -8.77
CA LEU A 130 1.95 -13.93 -8.54
C LEU A 130 1.57 -14.81 -9.71
N TYR A 131 1.77 -14.32 -10.94
CA TYR A 131 1.54 -15.14 -12.13
C TYR A 131 2.40 -16.39 -12.10
N ALA A 132 3.69 -16.23 -11.76
CA ALA A 132 4.60 -17.37 -11.66
C ALA A 132 4.12 -18.38 -10.63
N ARG A 133 3.71 -17.90 -9.45
CA ARG A 133 3.22 -18.77 -8.37
C ARG A 133 1.94 -19.50 -8.76
N ALA A 134 1.08 -18.84 -9.54
CA ALA A 134 -0.17 -19.42 -10.01
C ALA A 134 0.01 -20.27 -11.27
N ASN A 135 1.25 -20.47 -11.72
CA ASN A 135 1.58 -21.22 -12.93
C ASN A 135 0.98 -20.59 -14.20
N MET A 136 0.83 -19.28 -14.20
CA MET A 136 0.37 -18.51 -15.36
C MET A 136 1.60 -17.98 -16.10
N VAL A 137 2.30 -18.91 -16.76
CA VAL A 137 3.61 -18.64 -17.38
C VAL A 137 3.55 -17.59 -18.48
N PRO A 138 2.60 -17.66 -19.45
CA PRO A 138 2.54 -16.62 -20.49
C PRO A 138 2.36 -15.22 -19.91
N GLU A 139 1.47 -15.07 -18.95
CA GLU A 139 1.20 -13.79 -18.29
C GLU A 139 2.44 -13.29 -17.53
N CYS A 140 3.13 -14.20 -16.86
CA CYS A 140 4.37 -13.86 -16.14
C CYS A 140 5.41 -13.31 -17.11
N ILE A 141 5.64 -13.99 -18.22
CA ILE A 141 6.63 -13.58 -19.22
C ILE A 141 6.25 -12.22 -19.82
N GLN A 142 4.98 -12.04 -20.17
CA GLN A 142 4.50 -10.77 -20.72
C GLN A 142 4.74 -9.62 -19.76
N MET A 143 4.45 -9.82 -18.48
CA MET A 143 4.65 -8.77 -17.48
C MET A 143 6.15 -8.46 -17.29
N CYS A 144 6.99 -9.48 -17.26
CA CYS A 144 8.43 -9.28 -17.17
C CYS A 144 8.97 -8.50 -18.38
N ASP A 145 8.52 -8.83 -19.58
CA ASP A 145 8.90 -8.12 -20.79
C ASP A 145 8.46 -6.66 -20.73
N ARG A 146 7.25 -6.42 -20.22
CA ARG A 146 6.73 -5.07 -20.09
C ARG A 146 7.55 -4.24 -19.10
N ILE A 147 7.94 -4.82 -17.97
CA ILE A 147 8.80 -4.14 -16.99
C ILE A 147 10.13 -3.75 -17.64
N MET A 148 10.76 -4.70 -18.33
CA MET A 148 12.05 -4.45 -18.98
C MET A 148 11.95 -3.38 -20.05
N LEU A 149 10.88 -3.41 -20.84
CA LEU A 149 10.70 -2.45 -21.92
C LEU A 149 10.37 -1.04 -21.39
N MET A 150 9.51 -0.94 -20.38
CA MET A 150 9.04 0.34 -19.88
C MET A 150 10.07 1.08 -19.03
N PHE A 151 10.86 0.34 -18.25
CA PHE A 151 11.77 0.97 -17.28
C PHE A 151 13.24 0.89 -17.69
N GLY A 152 13.60 -0.09 -18.49
CA GLY A 152 14.94 -0.20 -19.08
C GLY A 152 16.05 -0.62 -18.13
N ILE A 153 16.15 0.01 -16.96
CA ILE A 153 17.22 -0.25 -16.00
C ILE A 153 16.66 -0.10 -14.58
N GLY A 154 17.22 -0.84 -13.64
CA GLY A 154 16.88 -0.74 -12.24
C GLY A 154 16.66 -2.10 -11.60
N LYS A 155 16.41 -2.06 -10.29
CA LYS A 155 16.26 -3.23 -9.45
C LYS A 155 15.17 -4.19 -9.97
N TYR A 156 13.99 -3.64 -10.29
CA TYR A 156 12.87 -4.48 -10.71
C TYR A 156 13.04 -5.00 -12.14
N VAL A 157 13.77 -4.27 -12.98
CA VAL A 157 14.13 -4.75 -14.30
C VAL A 157 15.02 -5.98 -14.17
N ASP A 158 16.05 -5.90 -13.30
CA ASP A 158 16.95 -7.04 -13.07
C ASP A 158 16.19 -8.23 -12.51
N MET A 159 15.29 -7.99 -11.57
CA MET A 159 14.46 -9.05 -10.97
C MET A 159 13.53 -9.68 -12.00
N ALA A 160 12.96 -8.87 -12.90
CA ALA A 160 12.08 -9.36 -13.96
C ALA A 160 12.85 -10.22 -14.96
N MET A 161 14.07 -9.81 -15.31
CA MET A 161 14.93 -10.61 -16.19
C MET A 161 15.21 -11.98 -15.57
N GLU A 162 15.56 -11.99 -14.29
CA GLU A 162 15.85 -13.24 -13.59
C GLU A 162 14.62 -14.13 -13.50
N LEU A 163 13.46 -13.56 -13.20
CA LEU A 163 12.22 -14.32 -13.13
C LEU A 163 11.87 -14.95 -14.49
N LYS A 164 12.02 -14.17 -15.56
CA LYS A 164 11.74 -14.67 -16.90
C LYS A 164 12.61 -15.85 -17.27
N THR A 165 13.90 -15.84 -16.89
CA THR A 165 14.81 -16.93 -17.23
C THR A 165 14.42 -18.27 -16.64
N GLN A 166 13.60 -18.28 -15.60
CA GLN A 166 13.08 -19.52 -15.01
C GLN A 166 12.12 -20.25 -15.94
N PHE A 167 11.45 -19.51 -16.83
CA PHE A 167 10.42 -20.06 -17.70
C PHE A 167 10.77 -20.00 -19.18
N ALA A 168 11.63 -19.08 -19.56
CA ALA A 168 12.05 -18.87 -20.94
C ALA A 168 13.55 -18.59 -20.96
N PRO A 169 14.39 -19.62 -20.75
CA PRO A 169 15.85 -19.45 -20.76
C PRO A 169 16.31 -18.92 -22.12
N LEU A 170 17.32 -18.07 -22.09
CA LEU A 170 17.87 -17.48 -23.31
C LEU A 170 18.65 -18.50 -24.15
#